data_737b1d814d3e35683e7518cbcc86acd8
#
_entry.id   737b1d814d3e35683e7518cbcc86acd8
#
_cell.length_a   1.000
_cell.length_b   1.000
_cell.length_c   1.000
_cell.angle_alpha   90.00
_cell.angle_beta   90.00
_cell.angle_gamma   90.00
#
_symmetry.space_group_name_H-M   'P 1'
#
loop_
_entity.id
_entity.type
_entity.pdbx_description
1 polymer ?
#
loop_
_entity_poly.entity_id
_entity_poly.type
_entity_poly.pdbx_seq_one_letter_code
_entity_poly.pdbx_strand_id
1 'polypeptide(L)'
;MNKLHTALALGALLCLAAMPAAAQDKGSPDHIKAATGRVDGAFIRANAAKTPDWPSYGLDYAETRFSRLDQINAGNVKDLGLAWSYNLESTRGVEATPLVVDGIMYVTASWSVVHAVDVRTGKKI
;
A
#
# COMPACT_ATOMS: atom_id res chain seq x y z
N MET A 1 7.06 -48.12 -54.33
CA MET A 1 8.15 -47.68 -53.45
C MET A 1 7.84 -46.23 -53.08
N ASN A 2 7.10 -45.98 -52.00
CA ASN A 2 6.72 -44.65 -51.54
C ASN A 2 7.59 -44.27 -50.33
N LYS A 3 8.39 -43.20 -50.51
CA LYS A 3 9.18 -42.64 -49.41
C LYS A 3 8.35 -41.63 -48.66
N LEU A 4 8.04 -41.97 -47.43
CA LEU A 4 7.34 -41.09 -46.45
C LEU A 4 8.38 -40.14 -45.89
N HIS A 5 8.19 -38.85 -46.10
CA HIS A 5 9.01 -37.80 -45.47
C HIS A 5 8.29 -37.34 -44.21
N THR A 6 8.85 -37.74 -43.07
CA THR A 6 8.39 -37.27 -41.75
C THR A 6 9.05 -35.94 -41.45
N ALA A 7 8.31 -34.84 -41.49
CA ALA A 7 8.76 -33.53 -41.04
C ALA A 7 8.62 -33.45 -39.50
N LEU A 8 9.75 -33.39 -38.81
CA LEU A 8 9.81 -33.04 -37.39
C LEU A 8 9.63 -31.53 -37.24
N ALA A 9 8.48 -31.12 -36.72
CA ALA A 9 8.27 -29.75 -36.26
C ALA A 9 8.89 -29.58 -34.87
N LEU A 10 9.98 -28.86 -34.77
CA LEU A 10 10.62 -28.47 -33.52
C LEU A 10 9.84 -27.27 -32.95
N GLY A 11 8.93 -27.51 -32.02
CA GLY A 11 8.22 -26.49 -31.26
C GLY A 11 9.17 -25.83 -30.25
N ALA A 12 9.64 -24.63 -30.52
CA ALA A 12 10.37 -23.82 -29.56
C ALA A 12 9.39 -23.32 -28.49
N LEU A 13 9.42 -23.93 -27.32
CA LEU A 13 8.70 -23.46 -26.13
C LEU A 13 9.40 -22.22 -25.59
N LEU A 14 8.88 -21.04 -25.91
CA LEU A 14 9.34 -19.79 -25.30
C LEU A 14 8.88 -19.77 -23.84
N CYS A 15 9.76 -20.18 -22.92
CA CYS A 15 9.57 -19.90 -21.51
C CYS A 15 9.72 -18.38 -21.30
N LEU A 16 8.60 -17.65 -21.24
CA LEU A 16 8.59 -16.33 -20.65
C LEU A 16 8.90 -16.50 -19.15
N ALA A 17 10.17 -16.34 -18.79
CA ALA A 17 10.55 -16.16 -17.39
C ALA A 17 9.89 -14.86 -16.92
N ALA A 18 8.84 -14.96 -16.08
CA ALA A 18 8.33 -13.84 -15.35
C ALA A 18 9.48 -13.29 -14.49
N MET A 19 10.04 -12.15 -14.88
CA MET A 19 10.99 -11.44 -14.03
C MET A 19 10.28 -11.13 -12.70
N PRO A 20 10.87 -11.46 -11.55
CA PRO A 20 10.32 -11.03 -10.28
C PRO A 20 10.22 -9.51 -10.34
N ALA A 21 9.03 -8.96 -10.13
CA ALA A 21 8.87 -7.53 -9.93
C ALA A 21 9.85 -7.14 -8.81
N ALA A 22 10.86 -6.34 -9.15
CA ALA A 22 11.81 -5.85 -8.16
C ALA A 22 10.99 -5.23 -7.03
N ALA A 23 11.15 -5.76 -5.81
CA ALA A 23 10.49 -5.21 -4.64
C ALA A 23 10.91 -3.75 -4.54
N GLN A 24 10.00 -2.84 -4.91
CA GLN A 24 10.28 -1.41 -4.82
C GLN A 24 10.66 -1.10 -3.38
N ASP A 25 11.78 -0.42 -3.23
CA ASP A 25 12.28 -0.02 -1.93
C ASP A 25 11.26 0.95 -1.32
N LYS A 26 10.53 0.48 -0.30
CA LYS A 26 9.44 1.26 0.30
C LYS A 26 9.99 2.57 0.85
N GLY A 27 9.40 3.68 0.37
CA GLY A 27 9.85 5.02 0.71
C GLY A 27 10.87 5.62 -0.26
N SER A 28 11.28 4.90 -1.30
CA SER A 28 12.07 5.51 -2.38
C SER A 28 11.25 6.60 -3.10
N PRO A 29 11.92 7.60 -3.73
CA PRO A 29 11.21 8.63 -4.50
C PRO A 29 10.27 8.05 -5.56
N ASP A 30 10.67 6.97 -6.22
CA ASP A 30 9.86 6.28 -7.23
C ASP A 30 8.64 5.60 -6.60
N HIS A 31 8.79 4.95 -5.45
CA HIS A 31 7.67 4.38 -4.71
C HIS A 31 6.68 5.47 -4.27
N ILE A 32 7.17 6.57 -3.68
CA ILE A 32 6.32 7.69 -3.25
C ILE A 32 5.56 8.26 -4.44
N LYS A 33 6.26 8.53 -5.56
CA LYS A 33 5.65 9.05 -6.78
C LYS A 33 4.58 8.11 -7.35
N ALA A 34 4.85 6.81 -7.39
CA ALA A 34 3.90 5.80 -7.87
C ALA A 34 2.68 5.70 -6.94
N ALA A 35 2.89 5.67 -5.62
CA ALA A 35 1.82 5.57 -4.65
C ALA A 35 0.91 6.81 -4.66
N THR A 36 1.49 8.01 -4.64
CA THR A 36 0.72 9.27 -4.58
C THR A 36 0.09 9.62 -5.93
N GLY A 37 0.77 9.34 -7.03
CA GLY A 37 0.30 9.67 -8.39
C GLY A 37 -0.97 8.93 -8.81
N ARG A 38 -1.33 7.84 -8.14
CA ARG A 38 -2.56 7.08 -8.41
C ARG A 38 -3.74 7.47 -7.53
N VAL A 39 -3.53 8.34 -6.52
CA VAL A 39 -4.60 8.73 -5.59
C VAL A 39 -5.48 9.79 -6.24
N ASP A 40 -6.55 9.33 -6.84
CA ASP A 40 -7.59 10.15 -7.45
C ASP A 40 -8.98 9.72 -6.97
N GLY A 41 -10.02 10.36 -7.50
CA GLY A 41 -11.40 10.02 -7.13
C GLY A 41 -11.81 8.59 -7.51
N ALA A 42 -11.24 8.00 -8.55
CA ALA A 42 -11.50 6.62 -8.93
C ALA A 42 -10.84 5.66 -7.93
N PHE A 43 -9.60 5.94 -7.53
CA PHE A 43 -8.89 5.19 -6.51
C PHE A 43 -9.66 5.19 -5.17
N ILE A 44 -10.11 6.36 -4.69
CA ILE A 44 -10.86 6.46 -3.42
C ILE A 44 -12.14 5.62 -3.48
N ARG A 45 -12.90 5.69 -4.59
CA ARG A 45 -14.11 4.86 -4.77
C ARG A 45 -13.82 3.36 -4.81
N ALA A 46 -12.77 2.95 -5.52
CA ALA A 46 -12.37 1.54 -5.61
C ALA A 46 -11.86 1.01 -4.26
N ASN A 47 -11.12 1.82 -3.52
CA ASN A 47 -10.60 1.46 -2.20
C ASN A 47 -11.72 1.18 -1.19
N ALA A 48 -12.84 1.89 -1.26
CA ALA A 48 -13.97 1.72 -0.35
C ALA A 48 -14.54 0.29 -0.30
N ALA A 49 -14.37 -0.49 -1.36
CA ALA A 49 -14.86 -1.87 -1.44
C ALA A 49 -14.06 -2.86 -0.57
N LYS A 50 -12.75 -2.64 -0.37
CA LYS A 50 -11.85 -3.55 0.35
C LYS A 50 -11.09 -2.87 1.50
N THR A 51 -10.95 -1.55 1.45
CA THR A 51 -10.30 -0.70 2.44
C THR A 51 -8.85 -1.08 2.82
N PRO A 52 -7.99 -1.49 1.85
CA PRO A 52 -6.58 -1.80 2.14
C PRO A 52 -5.78 -0.54 2.51
N ASP A 53 -6.22 0.62 2.04
CA ASP A 53 -5.62 1.93 2.27
C ASP A 53 -6.61 2.87 3.01
N TRP A 54 -6.10 3.98 3.52
CA TRP A 54 -6.90 5.06 4.12
C TRP A 54 -6.60 6.39 3.44
N PRO A 55 -7.07 6.60 2.19
CA PRO A 55 -6.61 7.69 1.33
C PRO A 55 -7.30 9.03 1.55
N SER A 56 -8.33 9.10 2.38
CA SER A 56 -9.05 10.33 2.71
C SER A 56 -9.41 10.37 4.19
N TYR A 57 -9.82 11.53 4.67
CA TYR A 57 -10.13 11.77 6.10
C TYR A 57 -11.10 10.74 6.69
N GLY A 58 -12.19 10.45 5.99
CA GLY A 58 -13.21 9.48 6.43
C GLY A 58 -13.16 8.15 5.69
N LEU A 59 -12.04 7.80 5.04
CA LEU A 59 -11.78 6.60 4.26
C LEU A 59 -12.35 6.68 2.83
N ASP A 60 -13.57 7.12 2.66
CA ASP A 60 -14.30 7.20 1.39
C ASP A 60 -15.12 8.50 1.30
N TYR A 61 -15.80 8.69 0.18
CA TYR A 61 -16.66 9.87 -0.03
C TYR A 61 -17.91 9.91 0.87
N ALA A 62 -18.30 8.80 1.45
CA ALA A 62 -19.42 8.73 2.39
C ALA A 62 -18.98 8.99 3.83
N GLU A 63 -17.67 9.22 4.06
CA GLU A 63 -17.07 9.47 5.39
C GLU A 63 -17.42 8.38 6.41
N THR A 64 -17.49 7.12 5.95
CA THR A 64 -17.98 5.99 6.76
C THR A 64 -17.07 5.66 7.92
N ARG A 65 -15.75 5.95 7.81
CA ARG A 65 -14.71 5.61 8.78
C ARG A 65 -14.71 4.12 9.16
N PHE A 66 -15.20 3.28 8.26
CA PHE A 66 -15.34 1.85 8.49
C PHE A 66 -14.35 1.06 7.64
N SER A 67 -13.36 0.44 8.28
CA SER A 67 -12.46 -0.51 7.63
C SER A 67 -13.13 -1.87 7.45
N ARG A 68 -12.94 -2.47 6.28
CA ARG A 68 -13.37 -3.84 5.99
C ARG A 68 -12.27 -4.87 6.26
N LEU A 69 -11.14 -4.44 6.82
CA LEU A 69 -10.09 -5.34 7.27
C LEU A 69 -10.58 -6.12 8.49
N ASP A 70 -10.30 -7.41 8.54
CA ASP A 70 -10.81 -8.35 9.56
C ASP A 70 -9.71 -9.11 10.30
N GLN A 71 -8.44 -8.81 10.00
CA GLN A 71 -7.29 -9.42 10.65
C GLN A 71 -7.30 -9.20 12.17
N ILE A 72 -7.85 -8.05 12.62
CA ILE A 72 -8.08 -7.78 14.04
C ILE A 72 -9.58 -7.91 14.29
N ASN A 73 -9.94 -8.78 15.22
CA ASN A 73 -11.33 -9.10 15.54
C ASN A 73 -11.49 -9.42 17.04
N ALA A 74 -12.70 -9.70 17.46
CA ALA A 74 -13.02 -9.95 18.88
C ALA A 74 -12.23 -11.13 19.48
N GLY A 75 -11.77 -12.07 18.68
CA GLY A 75 -10.99 -13.23 19.15
C GLY A 75 -9.53 -12.91 19.48
N ASN A 76 -8.94 -11.94 18.78
CA ASN A 76 -7.51 -11.63 18.88
C ASN A 76 -7.18 -10.21 19.32
N VAL A 77 -8.18 -9.32 19.45
CA VAL A 77 -7.96 -7.92 19.88
C VAL A 77 -7.25 -7.81 21.24
N LYS A 78 -7.44 -8.77 22.12
CA LYS A 78 -6.80 -8.84 23.44
C LYS A 78 -5.27 -9.04 23.36
N ASP A 79 -4.77 -9.53 22.24
CA ASP A 79 -3.36 -9.85 22.00
C ASP A 79 -2.61 -8.69 21.33
N LEU A 80 -3.29 -7.56 21.09
CA LEU A 80 -2.66 -6.37 20.50
C LEU A 80 -1.63 -5.76 21.46
N GLY A 81 -0.48 -5.40 20.90
CA GLY A 81 0.58 -4.68 21.57
C GLY A 81 1.08 -3.49 20.75
N LEU A 82 1.88 -2.64 21.37
CA LEU A 82 2.53 -1.53 20.67
C LEU A 82 3.62 -2.07 19.75
N ALA A 83 3.43 -1.90 18.43
CA ALA A 83 4.42 -2.31 17.43
C ALA A 83 5.58 -1.29 17.32
N TRP A 84 5.25 -0.01 17.31
CA TRP A 84 6.21 1.10 17.23
C TRP A 84 5.55 2.42 17.64
N SER A 85 6.37 3.44 17.84
CA SER A 85 5.94 4.83 18.03
C SER A 85 6.81 5.76 17.20
N TYR A 86 6.24 6.88 16.78
CA TYR A 86 6.94 7.92 16.03
C TYR A 86 6.74 9.28 16.70
N ASN A 87 7.84 9.99 16.99
CA ASN A 87 7.78 11.32 17.56
C ASN A 87 7.61 12.37 16.46
N LEU A 88 6.53 13.13 16.52
CA LEU A 88 6.24 14.22 15.57
C LEU A 88 7.05 15.49 15.86
N GLU A 89 7.95 15.48 16.84
CA GLU A 89 8.83 16.60 17.20
C GLU A 89 8.05 17.91 17.47
N SER A 90 6.85 17.79 18.04
CA SER A 90 5.99 18.91 18.37
C SER A 90 5.63 18.88 19.86
N THR A 91 5.72 20.06 20.50
CA THR A 91 5.24 20.27 21.88
C THR A 91 3.82 20.82 21.92
N ARG A 92 3.20 21.06 20.77
CA ARG A 92 1.81 21.51 20.63
C ARG A 92 0.89 20.33 20.40
N GLY A 93 -0.38 20.48 20.74
CA GLY A 93 -1.41 19.51 20.39
C GLY A 93 -1.44 19.29 18.87
N VAL A 94 -1.56 18.02 18.47
CA VAL A 94 -1.67 17.60 17.08
C VAL A 94 -3.05 16.98 16.90
N GLU A 95 -3.84 17.55 15.99
CA GLU A 95 -5.15 17.05 15.59
C GLU A 95 -5.06 16.67 14.11
N ALA A 96 -4.78 15.41 13.84
CA ALA A 96 -4.63 14.91 12.48
C ALA A 96 -5.22 13.52 12.34
N THR A 97 -5.91 13.27 11.24
CA THR A 97 -6.22 11.90 10.80
C THR A 97 -5.11 11.49 9.83
N PRO A 98 -4.31 10.48 10.17
CA PRO A 98 -3.28 9.98 9.26
C PRO A 98 -3.93 9.40 8.00
N LEU A 99 -3.32 9.67 6.84
CA LEU A 99 -3.66 9.03 5.58
C LEU A 99 -2.67 7.90 5.33
N VAL A 100 -3.15 6.77 4.83
CA VAL A 100 -2.29 5.63 4.52
C VAL A 100 -2.51 5.20 3.08
N VAL A 101 -1.44 5.16 2.30
CA VAL A 101 -1.45 4.67 0.92
C VAL A 101 -0.20 3.82 0.68
N ASP A 102 -0.41 2.59 0.24
CA ASP A 102 0.65 1.64 -0.11
C ASP A 102 1.70 1.45 1.00
N GLY A 103 1.23 1.38 2.24
CA GLY A 103 2.09 1.19 3.41
C GLY A 103 2.92 2.41 3.82
N ILE A 104 2.64 3.59 3.26
CA ILE A 104 3.17 4.87 3.73
C ILE A 104 2.08 5.62 4.47
N MET A 105 2.33 6.00 5.71
CA MET A 105 1.46 6.87 6.50
C MET A 105 1.91 8.31 6.36
N TYR A 106 0.98 9.19 6.01
CA TYR A 106 1.17 10.63 5.98
C TYR A 106 0.42 11.27 7.13
N VAL A 107 1.10 12.03 7.96
CA VAL A 107 0.51 12.70 9.11
C VAL A 107 1.00 14.13 9.20
N THR A 108 0.08 15.06 9.45
CA THR A 108 0.40 16.47 9.67
C THR A 108 0.71 16.72 11.14
N ALA A 109 1.66 17.62 11.38
CA ALA A 109 2.01 18.12 12.70
C ALA A 109 1.85 19.65 12.76
N SER A 110 2.21 20.25 13.88
CA SER A 110 2.20 21.70 14.05
C SER A 110 3.03 22.39 12.97
N TRP A 111 2.70 23.62 12.64
CA TRP A 111 3.40 24.44 11.65
C TRP A 111 3.35 23.90 10.23
N SER A 112 2.29 23.17 9.89
CA SER A 112 2.09 22.57 8.56
C SER A 112 3.20 21.59 8.14
N VAL A 113 3.90 21.01 9.10
CA VAL A 113 4.86 19.93 8.82
C VAL A 113 4.11 18.67 8.47
N VAL A 114 4.56 17.96 7.43
CA VAL A 114 4.04 16.67 7.02
C VAL A 114 5.13 15.63 7.20
N HIS A 115 4.81 14.54 7.88
CA HIS A 115 5.69 13.39 8.04
C HIS A 115 5.19 12.24 7.18
N ALA A 116 6.11 11.53 6.51
CA ALA A 116 5.87 10.27 5.84
C ALA A 116 6.59 9.15 6.62
N VAL A 117 5.86 8.11 6.98
CA VAL A 117 6.35 7.04 7.87
C VAL A 117 6.00 5.68 7.27
N ASP A 118 6.96 4.75 7.24
CA ASP A 118 6.69 3.34 6.90
C ASP A 118 5.82 2.70 8.00
N VAL A 119 4.61 2.29 7.66
CA VAL A 119 3.65 1.74 8.64
C VAL A 119 4.09 0.44 9.29
N ARG A 120 5.02 -0.30 8.68
CA ARG A 120 5.51 -1.57 9.22
C ARG A 120 6.57 -1.38 10.30
N THR A 121 7.37 -0.34 10.16
CA THR A 121 8.58 -0.14 10.97
C THR A 121 8.56 1.10 11.83
N GLY A 122 7.65 2.04 11.57
CA GLY A 122 7.61 3.36 12.21
C GLY A 122 8.77 4.27 11.82
N LYS A 123 9.57 3.90 10.80
CA LYS A 123 10.70 4.72 10.36
C LYS A 123 10.23 5.86 9.46
N LYS A 124 10.85 7.03 9.65
CA LYS A 124 10.67 8.18 8.77
C LYS A 124 11.16 7.85 7.35
N ILE A 125 10.38 8.22 6.37
CA ILE A 125 10.67 8.20 4.93
C ILE A 125 11.06 9.60 4.48
#